data_fcd037db133511420e8c0be6554cedaa
#
_entry.id   fcd037db133511420e8c0be6554cedaa
#
_cell.length_a   1.000
_cell.length_b   1.000
_cell.length_c   1.000
_cell.angle_alpha   90.00
_cell.angle_beta   90.00
_cell.angle_gamma   90.00
#
_symmetry.space_group_name_H-M   'P 1'
#
loop_
_entity.id
_entity.type
_entity.pdbx_description
1 polymer ?
#
loop_
_entity_poly.entity_id
_entity_poly.type
_entity_poly.pdbx_seq_one_letter_code
_entity_poly.pdbx_strand_id
1 'polypeptide(L)'
;MAKNLGAEIVLQDGLGKGDALAKSITHLHSDVDYVVITDADHTYPAQYIPKMIDILQQNPTVGMVCGNRFNGNVDPKALQDVFHFGNRLIAFAHNLLNGVPLKDPLSGLRVVRAEILRNWKVKSKGFDVEVELNHRVERAGFSIAEVPIIYRERLGQKKLKVRHGAQILKRILLETTY
;
A
#
# COMPACT_ATOMS: atom_id res chain seq x y z
N MET A 1 -17.87 16.81 -0.93
CA MET A 1 -18.03 15.78 -1.98
C MET A 1 -18.11 14.38 -1.39
N ALA A 2 -17.10 13.86 -0.67
CA ALA A 2 -17.13 12.50 -0.09
C ALA A 2 -18.34 12.26 0.86
N LYS A 3 -18.68 13.19 1.77
CA LYS A 3 -19.87 13.10 2.63
C LYS A 3 -21.16 12.90 1.85
N ASN A 4 -21.30 13.55 0.70
CA ASN A 4 -22.52 13.45 -0.13
C ASN A 4 -22.66 12.08 -0.82
N LEU A 5 -21.61 11.25 -0.77
CA LEU A 5 -21.56 9.88 -1.27
C LEU A 5 -21.65 8.84 -0.14
N GLY A 6 -22.03 9.27 1.07
CA GLY A 6 -22.16 8.38 2.23
C GLY A 6 -20.84 7.97 2.88
N ALA A 7 -19.70 8.59 2.50
CA ALA A 7 -18.42 8.28 3.10
C ALA A 7 -18.29 8.92 4.49
N GLU A 8 -17.80 8.16 5.45
CA GLU A 8 -17.34 8.68 6.73
C GLU A 8 -16.02 9.43 6.54
N ILE A 9 -15.87 10.57 7.21
CA ILE A 9 -14.64 11.37 7.16
C ILE A 9 -13.97 11.32 8.51
N VAL A 10 -12.80 10.69 8.54
CA VAL A 10 -11.91 10.65 9.71
C VAL A 10 -10.74 11.60 9.47
N LEU A 11 -10.57 12.57 10.35
CA LEU A 11 -9.44 13.50 10.30
C LEU A 11 -8.26 12.90 11.06
N GLN A 12 -7.10 12.88 10.42
CA GLN A 12 -5.85 12.47 11.08
C GLN A 12 -5.39 13.52 12.10
N ASP A 13 -4.67 13.08 13.12
CA ASP A 13 -4.19 13.98 14.18
C ASP A 13 -2.88 14.66 13.81
N GLY A 14 -2.05 14.01 12.97
CA GLY A 14 -0.76 14.47 12.51
C GLY A 14 -0.71 14.75 11.01
N LEU A 15 0.40 14.42 10.37
CA LEU A 15 0.66 14.67 8.95
C LEU A 15 1.24 13.43 8.26
N GLY A 16 0.72 13.12 7.08
CA GLY A 16 1.25 12.09 6.20
C GLY A 16 0.39 10.83 6.14
N LYS A 17 0.74 9.93 5.22
CA LYS A 17 -0.05 8.75 4.90
C LYS A 17 -0.07 7.72 6.03
N GLY A 18 1.07 7.51 6.70
CA GLY A 18 1.16 6.59 7.83
C GLY A 18 0.30 7.01 9.00
N ASP A 19 0.28 8.31 9.33
CA ASP A 19 -0.55 8.86 10.40
C ASP A 19 -2.05 8.73 10.07
N ALA A 20 -2.43 8.98 8.81
CA ALA A 20 -3.81 8.77 8.35
C ALA A 20 -4.23 7.30 8.47
N LEU A 21 -3.37 6.36 8.09
CA LEU A 21 -3.64 4.92 8.23
C LEU A 21 -3.76 4.51 9.70
N ALA A 22 -2.84 4.97 10.56
CA ALA A 22 -2.89 4.72 12.00
C ALA A 22 -4.23 5.16 12.59
N LYS A 23 -4.70 6.36 12.24
CA LYS A 23 -6.01 6.87 12.68
C LYS A 23 -7.16 6.04 12.14
N SER A 24 -7.12 5.65 10.86
CA SER A 24 -8.18 4.84 10.24
C SER A 24 -8.33 3.46 10.92
N ILE A 25 -7.21 2.84 11.32
CA ILE A 25 -7.23 1.55 12.01
C ILE A 25 -7.99 1.62 13.34
N THR A 26 -7.95 2.75 14.05
CA THR A 26 -8.70 2.92 15.31
C THR A 26 -10.22 2.95 15.13
N HIS A 27 -10.69 3.13 13.88
CA HIS A 27 -12.11 3.11 13.50
C HIS A 27 -12.53 1.79 12.82
N LEU A 28 -11.62 0.79 12.80
CA LEU A 28 -11.91 -0.49 12.18
C LEU A 28 -12.87 -1.32 13.03
N HIS A 29 -14.08 -1.56 12.53
CA HIS A 29 -15.09 -2.37 13.19
C HIS A 29 -14.67 -3.84 13.31
N SER A 30 -15.15 -4.52 14.35
CA SER A 30 -14.77 -5.91 14.66
C SER A 30 -15.27 -6.94 13.66
N ASP A 31 -16.35 -6.64 12.95
CA ASP A 31 -17.00 -7.47 11.93
C ASP A 31 -16.40 -7.34 10.52
N VAL A 32 -15.40 -6.48 10.34
CA VAL A 32 -14.72 -6.32 9.05
C VAL A 32 -13.69 -7.43 8.85
N ASP A 33 -13.79 -8.17 7.74
CA ASP A 33 -12.84 -9.22 7.37
C ASP A 33 -11.68 -8.69 6.53
N TYR A 34 -11.95 -7.76 5.61
CA TYR A 34 -10.97 -7.21 4.67
C TYR A 34 -11.00 -5.69 4.65
N VAL A 35 -9.82 -5.08 4.57
CA VAL A 35 -9.64 -3.62 4.44
C VAL A 35 -9.01 -3.31 3.10
N VAL A 36 -9.65 -2.41 2.35
CA VAL A 36 -9.09 -1.86 1.12
C VAL A 36 -8.39 -0.53 1.44
N ILE A 37 -7.12 -0.45 1.10
CA ILE A 37 -6.33 0.78 1.19
C ILE A 37 -6.09 1.27 -0.24
N THR A 38 -6.42 2.52 -0.54
CA THR A 38 -6.22 3.11 -1.86
C THR A 38 -5.98 4.61 -1.78
N ASP A 39 -5.25 5.16 -2.76
CA ASP A 39 -5.11 6.60 -2.92
C ASP A 39 -6.35 7.17 -3.63
N ALA A 40 -6.84 8.34 -3.18
CA ALA A 40 -8.07 8.97 -3.70
C ALA A 40 -7.79 9.93 -4.87
N ASP A 41 -6.82 9.64 -5.74
CA ASP A 41 -6.35 10.52 -6.81
C ASP A 41 -6.60 9.96 -8.22
N HIS A 42 -7.53 9.01 -8.35
CA HIS A 42 -7.94 8.35 -9.58
C HIS A 42 -6.94 7.34 -10.17
N THR A 43 -5.74 7.24 -9.65
CA THR A 43 -4.69 6.39 -10.24
C THR A 43 -4.99 4.89 -10.16
N TYR A 44 -5.74 4.45 -9.15
CA TYR A 44 -6.05 3.04 -8.89
C TYR A 44 -7.51 2.70 -9.24
N PRO A 45 -7.78 1.90 -10.28
CA PRO A 45 -9.14 1.49 -10.63
C PRO A 45 -9.72 0.50 -9.62
N ALA A 46 -10.92 0.80 -9.09
CA ALA A 46 -11.61 -0.05 -8.11
C ALA A 46 -12.02 -1.43 -8.67
N GLN A 47 -12.08 -1.59 -9.99
CA GLN A 47 -12.48 -2.84 -10.67
C GLN A 47 -11.61 -4.06 -10.31
N TYR A 48 -10.40 -3.84 -9.78
CA TYR A 48 -9.51 -4.93 -9.37
C TYR A 48 -9.79 -5.44 -7.95
N ILE A 49 -10.51 -4.67 -7.12
CA ILE A 49 -10.78 -4.99 -5.72
C ILE A 49 -11.49 -6.35 -5.55
N PRO A 50 -12.56 -6.68 -6.30
CA PRO A 50 -13.22 -7.98 -6.16
C PRO A 50 -12.25 -9.15 -6.36
N LYS A 51 -11.45 -9.13 -7.44
CA LYS A 51 -10.45 -10.16 -7.70
C LYS A 51 -9.41 -10.28 -6.59
N MET A 52 -9.01 -9.17 -5.97
CA MET A 52 -8.06 -9.17 -4.86
C MET A 52 -8.66 -9.80 -3.60
N ILE A 53 -9.96 -9.58 -3.35
CA ILE A 53 -10.71 -10.24 -2.25
C ILE A 53 -10.83 -11.74 -2.53
N ASP A 54 -11.17 -12.15 -3.76
CA ASP A 54 -11.29 -13.56 -4.14
C ASP A 54 -9.98 -14.31 -3.88
N ILE A 55 -8.82 -13.70 -4.18
CA ILE A 55 -7.50 -14.29 -3.89
C ILE A 55 -7.33 -14.53 -2.39
N LEU A 56 -7.70 -13.58 -1.54
CA LEU A 56 -7.62 -13.73 -0.08
C LEU A 56 -8.56 -14.84 0.43
N GLN A 57 -9.77 -14.93 -0.13
CA GLN A 57 -10.75 -15.95 0.27
C GLN A 57 -10.28 -17.36 -0.09
N GLN A 58 -9.70 -17.52 -1.28
CA GLN A 58 -9.26 -18.82 -1.80
C GLN A 58 -7.90 -19.27 -1.22
N ASN A 59 -7.10 -18.36 -0.65
CA ASN A 59 -5.75 -18.64 -0.17
C ASN A 59 -5.57 -18.19 1.28
N PRO A 60 -5.82 -19.05 2.27
CA PRO A 60 -5.72 -18.69 3.69
C PRO A 60 -4.33 -18.22 4.13
N THR A 61 -3.26 -18.62 3.44
CA THR A 61 -1.88 -18.21 3.73
C THR A 61 -1.52 -16.83 3.19
N VAL A 62 -2.36 -16.24 2.33
CA VAL A 62 -2.17 -14.87 1.82
C VAL A 62 -2.85 -13.89 2.75
N GLY A 63 -2.10 -12.95 3.31
CA GLY A 63 -2.59 -11.91 4.23
C GLY A 63 -2.91 -10.58 3.55
N MET A 64 -2.28 -10.34 2.41
CA MET A 64 -2.46 -9.10 1.64
C MET A 64 -2.32 -9.36 0.14
N VAL A 65 -3.10 -8.63 -0.66
CA VAL A 65 -2.93 -8.56 -2.12
C VAL A 65 -2.65 -7.12 -2.51
N CYS A 66 -1.60 -6.91 -3.31
CA CYS A 66 -1.20 -5.59 -3.83
C CYS A 66 -1.50 -5.47 -5.32
N GLY A 67 -1.88 -4.28 -5.75
CA GLY A 67 -1.96 -3.95 -7.17
C GLY A 67 -0.56 -3.68 -7.73
N ASN A 68 -0.11 -4.45 -8.73
CA ASN A 68 1.20 -4.28 -9.35
C ASN A 68 1.11 -3.38 -10.60
N ARG A 69 1.73 -2.20 -10.54
CA ARG A 69 1.75 -1.20 -11.62
C ARG A 69 2.73 -1.52 -12.75
N PHE A 70 3.68 -2.43 -12.53
CA PHE A 70 4.76 -2.70 -13.48
C PHE A 70 4.45 -3.84 -14.47
N ASN A 71 3.44 -4.66 -14.19
CA ASN A 71 3.04 -5.78 -15.03
C ASN A 71 1.71 -5.53 -15.80
N GLY A 72 1.14 -4.34 -15.69
CA GLY A 72 -0.06 -3.93 -16.44
C GLY A 72 0.31 -3.09 -17.66
N ASN A 73 -0.68 -2.80 -18.52
CA ASN A 73 -0.54 -1.76 -19.54
C ASN A 73 -0.43 -0.41 -18.84
N VAL A 74 0.79 0.08 -18.72
CA VAL A 74 1.06 1.40 -18.13
C VAL A 74 0.72 2.43 -19.21
N ASP A 75 -0.08 3.43 -18.85
CA ASP A 75 -0.29 4.59 -19.72
C ASP A 75 1.09 5.17 -20.09
N PRO A 76 1.42 5.35 -21.38
CA PRO A 76 2.72 5.89 -21.81
C PRO A 76 3.09 7.22 -21.13
N LYS A 77 2.11 8.03 -20.75
CA LYS A 77 2.32 9.27 -19.99
C LYS A 77 2.75 9.01 -18.55
N ALA A 78 2.29 7.93 -17.93
CA ALA A 78 2.70 7.54 -16.59
C ALA A 78 4.12 6.94 -16.55
N LEU A 79 4.63 6.42 -17.69
CA LEU A 79 6.01 5.91 -17.83
C LEU A 79 7.08 7.00 -17.80
N GLN A 80 6.75 8.23 -18.17
CA GLN A 80 7.68 9.37 -18.17
C GLN A 80 7.97 9.92 -16.77
N ASP A 81 7.32 9.38 -15.75
CA ASP A 81 7.55 9.82 -14.39
C ASP A 81 8.89 9.27 -13.87
N VAL A 82 9.85 10.16 -13.61
CA VAL A 82 11.18 9.88 -13.00
C VAL A 82 11.10 8.95 -11.78
N PHE A 83 9.94 8.90 -11.12
CA PHE A 83 9.66 8.00 -10.00
C PHE A 83 9.52 6.53 -10.40
N HIS A 84 9.30 6.21 -11.67
CA HIS A 84 9.21 4.81 -12.12
C HIS A 84 10.55 4.09 -11.92
N PHE A 85 11.67 4.73 -12.28
CA PHE A 85 13.00 4.17 -12.04
C PHE A 85 13.35 4.11 -10.55
N GLY A 86 13.03 5.19 -9.80
CA GLY A 86 13.24 5.22 -8.35
C GLY A 86 12.46 4.12 -7.62
N ASN A 87 11.20 3.87 -8.01
CA ASN A 87 10.39 2.80 -7.45
C ASN A 87 10.97 1.40 -7.74
N ARG A 88 11.53 1.16 -8.92
CA ARG A 88 12.20 -0.11 -9.25
C ARG A 88 13.45 -0.34 -8.42
N LEU A 89 14.25 0.71 -8.18
CA LEU A 89 15.43 0.63 -7.32
C LEU A 89 15.04 0.34 -5.87
N ILE A 90 14.00 0.98 -5.37
CA ILE A 90 13.47 0.72 -4.02
C ILE A 90 12.89 -0.69 -3.92
N ALA A 91 12.17 -1.18 -4.95
CA ALA A 91 11.68 -2.55 -5.00
C ALA A 91 12.82 -3.56 -4.96
N PHE A 92 13.90 -3.32 -5.72
CA PHE A 92 15.10 -4.16 -5.68
C PHE A 92 15.74 -4.16 -4.28
N ALA A 93 15.92 -3.00 -3.66
CA ALA A 93 16.47 -2.89 -2.30
C ALA A 93 15.58 -3.59 -1.27
N HIS A 94 14.26 -3.43 -1.36
CA HIS A 94 13.29 -4.11 -0.50
C HIS A 94 13.43 -5.63 -0.62
N ASN A 95 13.42 -6.17 -1.84
CA ASN A 95 13.48 -7.61 -2.07
C ASN A 95 14.82 -8.21 -1.63
N LEU A 96 15.92 -7.51 -1.89
CA LEU A 96 17.27 -7.96 -1.51
C LEU A 96 17.45 -8.03 0.01
N LEU A 97 16.92 -7.04 0.72
CA LEU A 97 17.12 -6.90 2.16
C LEU A 97 16.07 -7.65 3.00
N ASN A 98 14.87 -7.84 2.48
CA ASN A 98 13.73 -8.33 3.24
C ASN A 98 13.23 -9.72 2.81
N GLY A 99 13.79 -10.29 1.74
CA GLY A 99 13.45 -11.64 1.28
C GLY A 99 12.04 -11.79 0.68
N VAL A 100 11.26 -10.70 0.55
CA VAL A 100 9.91 -10.71 -0.01
C VAL A 100 9.95 -10.36 -1.49
N PRO A 101 9.66 -11.30 -2.39
CA PRO A 101 9.77 -11.04 -3.83
C PRO A 101 8.56 -10.23 -4.35
N LEU A 102 8.44 -8.96 -3.96
CA LEU A 102 7.43 -8.04 -4.49
C LEU A 102 7.97 -7.26 -5.69
N LYS A 103 7.18 -7.20 -6.75
CA LYS A 103 7.50 -6.38 -7.94
C LYS A 103 7.15 -4.91 -7.71
N ASP A 104 6.08 -4.65 -6.92
CA ASP A 104 5.64 -3.29 -6.58
C ASP A 104 5.34 -3.11 -5.08
N PRO A 105 6.38 -3.13 -4.21
CA PRO A 105 6.22 -3.02 -2.75
C PRO A 105 5.64 -1.68 -2.29
N LEU A 106 5.61 -0.66 -3.16
CA LEU A 106 5.10 0.68 -2.85
C LEU A 106 3.75 0.99 -3.52
N SER A 107 3.03 -0.02 -3.99
CA SER A 107 1.69 0.17 -4.53
C SER A 107 0.75 0.78 -3.48
N GLY A 108 -0.05 1.75 -3.89
CA GLY A 108 -1.07 2.36 -3.03
C GLY A 108 -2.39 1.60 -2.99
N LEU A 109 -2.62 0.62 -3.91
CA LEU A 109 -3.81 -0.23 -3.87
C LEU A 109 -3.49 -1.56 -3.20
N ARG A 110 -4.14 -1.83 -2.07
CA ARG A 110 -3.96 -3.04 -1.26
C ARG A 110 -5.27 -3.53 -0.70
N VAL A 111 -5.43 -4.84 -0.62
CA VAL A 111 -6.50 -5.49 0.15
C VAL A 111 -5.83 -6.35 1.21
N VAL A 112 -6.17 -6.14 2.47
CA VAL A 112 -5.49 -6.72 3.64
C VAL A 112 -6.52 -7.43 4.52
N ARG A 113 -6.18 -8.58 5.10
CA ARG A 113 -6.99 -9.17 6.16
C ARG A 113 -7.04 -8.23 7.37
N ALA A 114 -8.22 -7.92 7.86
CA ALA A 114 -8.42 -6.96 8.93
C ALA A 114 -7.70 -7.37 10.23
N GLU A 115 -7.58 -8.67 10.51
CA GLU A 115 -6.87 -9.21 11.67
C GLU A 115 -5.40 -8.77 11.75
N ILE A 116 -4.73 -8.59 10.59
CA ILE A 116 -3.33 -8.13 10.52
C ILE A 116 -3.20 -6.68 10.98
N LEU A 117 -4.23 -5.87 10.69
CA LEU A 117 -4.25 -4.44 11.04
C LEU A 117 -4.68 -4.19 12.48
N ARG A 118 -5.48 -5.08 13.05
CA ARG A 118 -5.92 -4.95 14.44
C ARG A 118 -4.73 -4.97 15.38
N ASN A 119 -4.72 -4.04 16.34
CA ASN A 119 -3.64 -3.87 17.31
C ASN A 119 -2.26 -3.53 16.70
N TRP A 120 -2.19 -3.23 15.40
CA TRP A 120 -0.94 -2.75 14.81
C TRP A 120 -0.67 -1.30 15.22
N LYS A 121 0.48 -1.10 15.86
CA LYS A 121 0.99 0.24 16.20
C LYS A 121 1.86 0.74 15.04
N VAL A 122 1.27 1.51 14.14
CA VAL A 122 1.96 2.09 12.99
C VAL A 122 3.04 3.07 13.47
N LYS A 123 4.29 2.84 13.06
CA LYS A 123 5.46 3.68 13.42
C LYS A 123 5.76 4.70 12.33
N SER A 124 5.47 4.38 11.08
CA SER A 124 5.65 5.28 9.93
C SER A 124 4.66 6.42 9.96
N LYS A 125 5.14 7.62 9.68
CA LYS A 125 4.26 8.81 9.53
C LYS A 125 3.96 9.12 8.07
N GLY A 126 4.85 8.78 7.14
CA GLY A 126 4.83 9.16 5.74
C GLY A 126 4.53 8.02 4.78
N PHE A 127 5.14 8.13 3.59
CA PHE A 127 5.04 7.16 2.51
C PHE A 127 5.87 5.88 2.73
N ASP A 128 6.57 5.78 3.84
CA ASP A 128 7.29 4.59 4.28
C ASP A 128 6.35 3.55 4.94
N VAL A 129 5.08 3.90 5.12
CA VAL A 129 4.07 3.01 5.72
C VAL A 129 3.78 1.77 4.87
N GLU A 130 3.92 1.86 3.54
CA GLU A 130 3.76 0.71 2.66
C GLU A 130 4.80 -0.38 2.95
N VAL A 131 6.04 0.00 3.23
CA VAL A 131 7.11 -0.92 3.61
C VAL A 131 6.80 -1.54 4.98
N GLU A 132 6.44 -0.72 5.96
CA GLU A 132 6.09 -1.20 7.30
C GLU A 132 4.91 -2.19 7.25
N LEU A 133 3.89 -1.93 6.41
CA LEU A 133 2.77 -2.85 6.24
C LEU A 133 3.19 -4.17 5.60
N ASN A 134 4.09 -4.18 4.60
CA ASN A 134 4.61 -5.41 4.02
C ASN A 134 5.21 -6.30 5.12
N HIS A 135 6.10 -5.74 5.94
CA HIS A 135 6.71 -6.47 7.05
C HIS A 135 5.70 -6.88 8.13
N ARG A 136 4.69 -6.06 8.38
CA ARG A 136 3.62 -6.42 9.32
C ARG A 136 2.89 -7.68 8.88
N VAL A 137 2.59 -7.81 7.58
CA VAL A 137 1.94 -9.00 7.01
C VAL A 137 2.81 -10.24 7.20
N GLU A 138 4.10 -10.14 6.89
CA GLU A 138 5.04 -11.25 7.02
C GLU A 138 5.26 -11.69 8.45
N ARG A 139 5.46 -10.74 9.37
CA ARG A 139 5.60 -11.05 10.80
C ARG A 139 4.34 -11.66 11.41
N ALA A 140 3.19 -11.46 10.77
CA ALA A 140 1.96 -12.15 11.12
C ALA A 140 1.89 -13.58 10.53
N GLY A 141 2.91 -14.03 9.79
CA GLY A 141 3.01 -15.37 9.20
C GLY A 141 2.30 -15.52 7.86
N PHE A 142 1.91 -14.42 7.21
CA PHE A 142 1.22 -14.44 5.93
C PHE A 142 2.14 -14.05 4.77
N SER A 143 1.82 -14.57 3.58
CA SER A 143 2.41 -14.13 2.32
C SER A 143 1.67 -12.94 1.71
N ILE A 144 2.31 -12.29 0.72
CA ILE A 144 1.75 -11.20 -0.06
C ILE A 144 1.64 -11.63 -1.52
N ALA A 145 0.47 -11.46 -2.12
CA ALA A 145 0.24 -11.68 -3.55
C ALA A 145 0.15 -10.36 -4.31
N GLU A 146 0.38 -10.40 -5.62
CA GLU A 146 0.27 -9.23 -6.50
C GLU A 146 -0.69 -9.51 -7.66
N VAL A 147 -1.49 -8.51 -8.03
CA VAL A 147 -2.37 -8.51 -9.20
C VAL A 147 -1.94 -7.42 -10.15
N PRO A 148 -1.65 -7.72 -11.43
CA PRO A 148 -1.40 -6.68 -12.43
C PRO A 148 -2.58 -5.73 -12.55
N ILE A 149 -2.31 -4.43 -12.50
CA ILE A 149 -3.32 -3.38 -12.61
C ILE A 149 -2.93 -2.36 -13.67
N ILE A 150 -3.93 -1.71 -14.28
CA ILE A 150 -3.72 -0.52 -15.09
C ILE A 150 -3.56 0.66 -14.14
N TYR A 151 -2.43 1.37 -14.24
CA TYR A 151 -2.19 2.59 -13.48
C TYR A 151 -2.58 3.79 -14.33
N ARG A 152 -3.56 4.59 -13.86
CA ARG A 152 -4.11 5.73 -14.59
C ARG A 152 -3.33 7.02 -14.34
N GLU A 153 -3.52 7.99 -15.21
CA GLU A 153 -3.03 9.35 -14.98
C GLU A 153 -3.65 9.94 -13.70
N ARG A 154 -2.82 10.62 -12.90
CA ARG A 154 -3.22 11.22 -11.64
C ARG A 154 -4.07 12.48 -11.89
N LEU A 155 -5.19 12.56 -11.20
CA LEU A 155 -5.96 13.79 -11.10
C LEU A 155 -5.50 14.54 -9.83
N GLY A 156 -4.81 15.67 -10.01
CA GLY A 156 -4.33 16.50 -8.92
C GLY A 156 -2.80 16.56 -8.75
N GLN A 157 -2.35 17.18 -7.66
CA GLN A 157 -0.94 17.44 -7.42
C GLN A 157 -0.23 16.23 -6.79
N LYS A 158 0.96 15.92 -7.27
CA LYS A 158 1.83 14.90 -6.72
C LYS A 158 2.41 15.32 -5.37
N LYS A 159 2.10 14.57 -4.32
CA LYS A 159 2.59 14.83 -2.96
C LYS A 159 3.94 14.15 -2.68
N LEU A 160 4.25 13.05 -3.37
CA LEU A 160 5.51 12.32 -3.23
C LEU A 160 6.66 13.15 -3.81
N LYS A 161 7.72 13.39 -3.03
CA LYS A 161 8.95 14.11 -3.41
C LYS A 161 10.15 13.18 -3.29
N VAL A 162 11.25 13.48 -3.97
CA VAL A 162 12.49 12.67 -3.94
C VAL A 162 13.00 12.43 -2.50
N ARG A 163 12.88 13.43 -1.61
CA ARG A 163 13.24 13.29 -0.20
C ARG A 163 12.53 12.15 0.54
N HIS A 164 11.33 11.77 0.12
CA HIS A 164 10.59 10.66 0.71
C HIS A 164 11.22 9.31 0.36
N GLY A 165 11.98 9.22 -0.75
CA GLY A 165 12.76 8.03 -1.10
C GLY A 165 13.78 7.66 -0.02
N ALA A 166 14.47 8.64 0.56
CA ALA A 166 15.39 8.42 1.66
C ALA A 166 14.70 7.87 2.93
N GLN A 167 13.47 8.35 3.23
CA GLN A 167 12.67 7.83 4.34
C GLN A 167 12.27 6.37 4.11
N ILE A 168 11.86 6.04 2.89
CA ILE A 168 11.48 4.68 2.49
C ILE A 168 12.69 3.74 2.61
N LEU A 169 13.86 4.12 2.08
CA LEU A 169 15.09 3.33 2.21
C LEU A 169 15.51 3.14 3.67
N LYS A 170 15.43 4.19 4.49
CA LYS A 170 15.67 4.08 5.93
C LYS A 170 14.71 3.08 6.58
N ARG A 171 13.43 3.08 6.21
CA ARG A 171 12.44 2.13 6.74
C ARG A 171 12.79 0.70 6.35
N ILE A 172 13.15 0.45 5.09
CA ILE A 172 13.60 -0.86 4.62
C ILE A 172 14.74 -1.40 5.51
N LEU A 173 15.75 -0.57 5.79
CA LEU A 173 16.88 -0.94 6.65
C LEU A 173 16.43 -1.21 8.10
N LEU A 174 15.53 -0.42 8.65
CA LEU A 174 15.04 -0.61 10.02
C LEU A 174 14.22 -1.89 10.16
N GLU A 175 13.47 -2.26 9.14
CA GLU A 175 12.63 -3.49 9.19
C GLU A 175 13.47 -4.78 9.02
N THR A 176 14.67 -4.72 8.43
CA THR A 176 15.57 -5.88 8.32
C THR A 176 16.27 -6.24 9.63
N THR A 177 16.28 -5.34 10.61
CA THR A 177 16.99 -5.55 11.89
C THR A 177 16.12 -6.13 13.00
N TYR A 178 14.88 -6.42 12.71
CA TYR A 178 13.88 -7.00 13.62
C TYR A 178 13.22 -8.22 12.98
#